data_60e3675e0a5f829a191d70fdaef8edfc
#
_entry.id   60e3675e0a5f829a191d70fdaef8edfc
#
_cell.length_a   1.000
_cell.length_b   1.000
_cell.length_c   1.000
_cell.angle_alpha   90.00
_cell.angle_beta   90.00
_cell.angle_gamma   90.00
#
_symmetry.space_group_name_H-M   'P 1'
#
loop_
_entity.id
_entity.type
_entity.pdbx_description
1 polymer ?
#
loop_
_entity_poly.entity_id
_entity_poly.type
_entity_poly.pdbx_seq_one_letter_code
_entity_poly.pdbx_strand_id
1 'polypeptide(L)'
;PLTDVLDIRELRDAIAARLVRIACHPYLPLTILNYTERCQHDRVWNPTTRACRGTIIRIEDGALWETATVIARPFPKFFNLNEPGAPELTDALLSEPAVVTDKLDGSLGILYPTPDGPAIATRGSFTSDQALHATAILRERYASFQPAPDLTYLFEVVFPNNRIVVDYGDTDDIFLLDILETATGERAWDSEWMAHSGPWVDEQAHQSLADALSAPPRPNAEGYVVYFPARNERLKLKQDDYVALHRIVTGLTERRVWEELGAGRTVEEICEPLPEEFRDWVRRVAADLLWQQEDVLACAEHAHGAIIRAVPAARDGRGRKDYAERAVLHKHLAPYL
;
A
#
# COMPACT_ATOMS: atom_id res chain seq x y z
N PRO A 1 11.04 16.42 19.87
CA PRO A 1 11.20 17.23 18.63
C PRO A 1 11.49 16.35 17.41
N LEU A 2 11.14 16.82 16.21
CA LEU A 2 11.47 16.11 14.97
C LEU A 2 12.98 15.99 14.75
N THR A 3 13.73 16.96 15.22
CA THR A 3 15.21 17.00 15.18
C THR A 3 15.90 15.83 15.86
N ASP A 4 15.23 15.16 16.80
CA ASP A 4 15.77 14.00 17.50
C ASP A 4 15.57 12.69 16.70
N VAL A 5 14.72 12.74 15.67
CA VAL A 5 14.35 11.57 14.87
C VAL A 5 15.02 11.56 13.51
N LEU A 6 15.21 12.75 12.89
CA LEU A 6 15.79 12.88 11.55
C LEU A 6 16.52 14.23 11.37
N ASP A 7 17.40 14.29 10.38
CA ASP A 7 18.07 15.53 9.98
C ASP A 7 17.14 16.39 9.13
N ILE A 8 16.87 17.62 9.60
CA ILE A 8 15.95 18.55 8.92
C ILE A 8 16.48 19.03 7.56
N ARG A 9 17.80 19.13 7.41
CA ARG A 9 18.40 19.51 6.11
C ARG A 9 18.21 18.38 5.11
N GLU A 10 18.52 17.16 5.50
CA GLU A 10 18.27 15.97 4.66
C GLU A 10 16.78 15.83 4.32
N LEU A 11 15.86 16.11 5.27
CA LEU A 11 14.43 16.08 5.03
C LEU A 11 14.02 17.09 3.94
N ARG A 12 14.50 18.34 4.04
CA ARG A 12 14.23 19.38 3.04
C ARG A 12 14.74 18.97 1.65
N ASP A 13 15.95 18.46 1.59
CA ASP A 13 16.56 17.98 0.36
C ASP A 13 15.76 16.79 -0.24
N ALA A 14 15.34 15.84 0.61
CA ALA A 14 14.53 14.70 0.18
C ALA A 14 13.14 15.12 -0.33
N ILE A 15 12.50 16.14 0.29
CA ILE A 15 11.23 16.69 -0.18
C ILE A 15 11.44 17.40 -1.54
N ALA A 16 12.47 18.25 -1.66
CA ALA A 16 12.79 18.96 -2.90
C ALA A 16 13.10 17.99 -4.05
N ALA A 17 13.81 16.89 -3.77
CA ALA A 17 14.11 15.81 -4.71
C ALA A 17 12.91 14.88 -4.99
N ARG A 18 11.75 15.08 -4.34
CA ARG A 18 10.57 14.22 -4.43
C ARG A 18 10.82 12.77 -3.96
N LEU A 19 11.74 12.58 -3.06
CA LEU A 19 12.00 11.29 -2.39
C LEU A 19 11.10 11.08 -1.17
N VAL A 20 10.67 12.18 -0.56
CA VAL A 20 9.68 12.20 0.54
C VAL A 20 8.51 13.08 0.10
N ARG A 21 7.30 12.61 0.35
CA ARG A 21 6.06 13.38 0.22
C ARG A 21 5.50 13.70 1.59
N ILE A 22 4.79 14.81 1.67
CA ILE A 22 4.02 15.24 2.83
C ILE A 22 2.52 15.09 2.55
N ALA A 23 1.75 14.70 3.55
CA ALA A 23 0.28 14.68 3.50
C ALA A 23 -0.26 15.38 4.74
N CYS A 24 -0.87 16.54 4.55
CA CYS A 24 -1.45 17.32 5.64
C CYS A 24 -2.80 16.75 6.05
N HIS A 25 -3.10 16.81 7.35
CA HIS A 25 -4.43 16.51 7.85
C HIS A 25 -5.41 17.62 7.42
N PRO A 26 -6.66 17.28 7.03
CA PRO A 26 -7.59 18.29 6.51
C PRO A 26 -7.95 19.42 7.50
N TYR A 27 -7.88 19.17 8.81
CA TYR A 27 -8.38 20.10 9.84
C TYR A 27 -7.45 20.30 11.02
N LEU A 28 -6.41 19.48 11.18
CA LEU A 28 -5.48 19.52 12.32
C LEU A 28 -4.08 19.90 11.84
N PRO A 29 -3.26 20.55 12.67
CA PRO A 29 -1.87 20.86 12.31
C PRO A 29 -0.98 19.61 12.36
N LEU A 30 -1.43 18.54 11.67
CA LEU A 30 -0.75 17.26 11.58
C LEU A 30 -0.34 16.98 10.15
N THR A 31 0.82 16.39 10.00
CA THR A 31 1.42 16.06 8.70
C THR A 31 2.07 14.69 8.73
N ILE A 32 1.81 13.87 7.71
CA ILE A 32 2.49 12.59 7.49
C ILE A 32 3.71 12.82 6.61
N LEU A 33 4.85 12.29 7.02
CA LEU A 33 6.07 12.16 6.23
C LEU A 33 6.17 10.74 5.68
N ASN A 34 6.17 10.58 4.35
CA ASN A 34 6.27 9.26 3.74
C ASN A 34 7.20 9.27 2.53
N TYR A 35 8.13 8.31 2.45
CA TYR A 35 8.95 8.14 1.26
C TYR A 35 8.07 7.81 0.03
N THR A 36 8.55 8.19 -1.14
CA THR A 36 7.84 8.00 -2.40
C THR A 36 8.24 6.70 -3.09
N GLU A 37 7.47 6.30 -4.11
CA GLU A 37 7.83 5.21 -5.00
C GLU A 37 9.18 5.46 -5.70
N ARG A 38 9.49 6.72 -6.04
CA ARG A 38 10.78 7.11 -6.58
C ARG A 38 11.93 6.79 -5.60
N CYS A 39 11.78 7.16 -4.32
CA CYS A 39 12.77 6.82 -3.30
C CYS A 39 13.01 5.31 -3.21
N GLN A 40 11.93 4.52 -3.30
CA GLN A 40 11.99 3.06 -3.28
C GLN A 40 12.62 2.49 -4.55
N HIS A 41 12.25 2.98 -5.73
CA HIS A 41 12.79 2.54 -7.02
C HIS A 41 14.27 2.85 -7.14
N ASP A 42 14.66 4.10 -6.84
CA ASP A 42 16.04 4.58 -6.93
C ASP A 42 16.89 4.11 -5.73
N ARG A 43 16.27 3.43 -4.74
CA ARG A 43 16.91 2.89 -3.52
C ARG A 43 17.68 3.94 -2.72
N VAL A 44 17.15 5.14 -2.64
CA VAL A 44 17.78 6.26 -1.92
C VAL A 44 17.45 6.16 -0.43
N TRP A 45 18.17 5.29 0.27
CA TRP A 45 17.96 5.01 1.68
C TRP A 45 19.07 5.60 2.55
N ASN A 46 18.70 6.53 3.40
CA ASN A 46 19.48 7.06 4.51
C ASN A 46 18.61 7.05 5.79
N PRO A 47 19.13 7.38 6.96
CA PRO A 47 18.33 7.40 8.18
C PRO A 47 17.06 8.25 8.06
N THR A 48 17.13 9.42 7.42
CA THR A 48 16.00 10.35 7.24
C THR A 48 14.93 9.77 6.32
N THR A 49 15.29 9.27 5.13
CA THR A 49 14.29 8.68 4.21
C THR A 49 13.70 7.40 4.76
N ARG A 50 14.46 6.60 5.50
CA ARG A 50 13.96 5.40 6.19
C ARG A 50 12.97 5.74 7.30
N ALA A 51 13.20 6.81 8.06
CA ALA A 51 12.31 7.29 9.11
C ALA A 51 11.00 7.85 8.53
N CYS A 52 11.01 8.39 7.31
CA CYS A 52 9.83 8.88 6.61
C CYS A 52 8.97 7.73 6.08
N ARG A 53 8.38 6.92 6.95
CA ARG A 53 7.50 5.79 6.60
C ARG A 53 6.14 5.89 7.31
N GLY A 54 5.48 7.05 7.17
CA GLY A 54 4.23 7.33 7.85
C GLY A 54 4.42 8.07 9.17
N THR A 55 5.58 8.65 9.42
CA THR A 55 5.82 9.45 10.62
C THR A 55 4.88 10.64 10.67
N ILE A 56 4.11 10.74 11.74
CA ILE A 56 3.14 11.81 11.96
C ILE A 56 3.77 12.87 12.86
N ILE A 57 3.75 14.10 12.39
CA ILE A 57 4.26 15.26 13.12
C ILE A 57 3.16 16.29 13.32
N ARG A 58 3.29 17.09 14.38
CA ARG A 58 2.56 18.34 14.56
C ARG A 58 3.46 19.48 14.15
N ILE A 59 2.97 20.30 13.23
CA ILE A 59 3.61 21.51 12.75
C ILE A 59 2.55 22.53 12.41
N GLU A 60 2.66 23.73 12.97
CA GLU A 60 1.74 24.84 12.65
C GLU A 60 2.04 25.39 11.27
N ASP A 61 1.02 25.93 10.61
CA ASP A 61 1.14 26.52 9.27
C ASP A 61 2.19 27.64 9.25
N GLY A 62 3.14 27.51 8.33
CA GLY A 62 4.25 28.46 8.18
C GLY A 62 5.35 28.34 9.25
N ALA A 63 5.24 27.40 10.19
CA ALA A 63 6.28 27.15 11.19
C ALA A 63 7.52 26.48 10.57
N LEU A 64 8.65 26.60 11.26
CA LEU A 64 9.89 25.93 10.86
C LEU A 64 9.83 24.44 11.22
N TRP A 65 10.40 23.60 10.36
CA TRP A 65 10.48 22.15 10.60
C TRP A 65 11.18 21.79 11.92
N GLU A 66 12.10 22.63 12.37
CA GLU A 66 12.82 22.49 13.64
C GLU A 66 11.91 22.58 14.87
N THR A 67 10.75 23.20 14.73
CA THR A 67 9.74 23.34 15.81
C THR A 67 8.72 22.20 15.80
N ALA A 68 8.75 21.33 14.80
CA ALA A 68 7.81 20.22 14.69
C ALA A 68 8.01 19.20 15.81
N THR A 69 6.89 18.65 16.28
CA THR A 69 6.86 17.59 17.29
C THR A 69 6.39 16.29 16.67
N VAL A 70 7.10 15.19 16.93
CA VAL A 70 6.69 13.86 16.50
C VAL A 70 5.50 13.38 17.34
N ILE A 71 4.42 13.00 16.69
CA ILE A 71 3.18 12.51 17.31
C ILE A 71 3.11 10.99 17.25
N ALA A 72 3.53 10.40 16.13
CA ALA A 72 3.66 8.97 15.98
C ALA A 72 4.88 8.63 15.12
N ARG A 73 5.65 7.66 15.58
CA ARG A 73 6.88 7.20 14.93
C ARG A 73 6.77 5.71 14.61
N PRO A 74 6.25 5.34 13.43
CA PRO A 74 6.17 3.94 13.02
C PRO A 74 7.55 3.35 12.72
N PHE A 75 7.58 2.03 12.47
CA PHE A 75 8.79 1.35 12.01
C PHE A 75 9.42 2.10 10.85
N PRO A 76 10.73 2.38 10.87
CA PRO A 76 11.44 2.88 9.70
C PRO A 76 11.35 1.88 8.55
N LYS A 77 11.74 2.26 7.33
CA LYS A 77 11.86 1.30 6.23
C LYS A 77 12.78 0.16 6.64
N PHE A 78 12.26 -1.04 6.58
CA PHE A 78 12.99 -2.30 6.72
C PHE A 78 12.75 -3.18 5.49
N PHE A 79 13.62 -4.12 5.25
CA PHE A 79 13.82 -4.78 3.97
C PHE A 79 13.37 -6.24 4.01
N ASN A 80 13.10 -6.82 2.83
CA ASN A 80 13.00 -8.27 2.72
C ASN A 80 14.40 -8.90 2.85
N LEU A 81 14.45 -10.15 3.27
CA LEU A 81 15.69 -10.92 3.21
C LEU A 81 16.22 -10.88 1.76
N ASN A 82 17.51 -10.66 1.60
CA ASN A 82 18.19 -10.51 0.31
C ASN A 82 17.79 -9.28 -0.53
N GLU A 83 16.96 -8.37 -0.01
CA GLU A 83 16.72 -7.08 -0.65
C GLU A 83 17.94 -6.17 -0.43
N PRO A 84 18.41 -5.41 -1.46
CA PRO A 84 19.48 -4.42 -1.26
C PRO A 84 19.11 -3.42 -0.15
N GLY A 85 19.98 -3.32 0.87
CA GLY A 85 19.74 -2.54 2.09
C GLY A 85 19.34 -3.40 3.30
N ALA A 86 19.07 -4.69 3.11
CA ALA A 86 18.97 -5.65 4.21
C ALA A 86 20.35 -5.89 4.85
N PRO A 87 20.40 -6.26 6.13
CA PRO A 87 21.65 -6.69 6.75
C PRO A 87 22.24 -7.91 6.01
N GLU A 88 23.56 -7.98 5.99
CA GLU A 88 24.28 -9.13 5.42
C GLU A 88 23.98 -10.39 6.22
N LEU A 89 23.70 -11.49 5.52
CA LEU A 89 23.38 -12.76 6.13
C LEU A 89 24.67 -13.42 6.64
N THR A 90 24.94 -13.26 7.92
CA THR A 90 26.10 -13.86 8.63
C THR A 90 25.62 -14.88 9.65
N ASP A 91 26.53 -15.80 10.07
CA ASP A 91 26.23 -16.76 11.15
C ASP A 91 25.80 -16.05 12.46
N ALA A 92 26.38 -14.88 12.73
CA ALA A 92 26.02 -14.05 13.88
C ALA A 92 24.58 -13.55 13.77
N LEU A 93 24.16 -13.05 12.62
CA LEU A 93 22.78 -12.62 12.38
C LEU A 93 21.79 -13.78 12.42
N LEU A 94 22.17 -14.94 11.89
CA LEU A 94 21.33 -16.13 11.88
C LEU A 94 21.02 -16.62 13.29
N SER A 95 22.00 -16.54 14.20
CA SER A 95 21.88 -17.01 15.59
C SER A 95 21.51 -15.92 16.60
N GLU A 96 21.39 -14.66 16.18
CA GLU A 96 21.01 -13.55 17.06
C GLU A 96 19.60 -13.77 17.62
N PRO A 97 19.41 -13.59 18.95
CA PRO A 97 18.08 -13.66 19.55
C PRO A 97 17.10 -12.68 18.88
N ALA A 98 15.96 -13.19 18.48
CA ALA A 98 14.97 -12.41 17.75
C ALA A 98 13.54 -12.75 18.21
N VAL A 99 12.64 -11.79 18.03
CA VAL A 99 11.20 -11.99 18.15
C VAL A 99 10.64 -12.15 16.73
N VAL A 100 9.95 -13.23 16.49
CA VAL A 100 9.38 -13.54 15.19
C VAL A 100 7.86 -13.46 15.28
N THR A 101 7.27 -12.60 14.48
CA THR A 101 5.82 -12.45 14.40
C THR A 101 5.31 -12.80 13.01
N ASP A 102 4.04 -13.11 12.91
CA ASP A 102 3.39 -13.24 11.61
C ASP A 102 3.46 -11.92 10.85
N LYS A 103 3.74 -12.02 9.57
CA LYS A 103 3.57 -10.89 8.68
C LYS A 103 2.16 -10.92 8.12
N LEU A 104 1.29 -10.09 8.67
CA LEU A 104 -0.07 -9.91 8.17
C LEU A 104 -0.05 -9.15 6.83
N ASP A 105 -1.01 -9.48 5.97
CA ASP A 105 -1.14 -8.96 4.61
C ASP A 105 -2.33 -8.00 4.53
N GLY A 106 -2.13 -6.78 4.96
CA GLY A 106 -3.14 -5.73 4.99
C GLY A 106 -2.52 -4.35 4.76
N SER A 107 -3.03 -3.37 5.49
CA SER A 107 -2.53 -1.99 5.45
C SER A 107 -2.03 -1.53 6.80
N LEU A 108 -0.83 -0.96 6.84
CA LEU A 108 -0.30 -0.37 8.09
C LEU A 108 -1.18 0.76 8.57
N GLY A 109 -1.72 0.59 9.77
CA GLY A 109 -2.43 1.59 10.57
C GLY A 109 -1.51 2.22 11.60
N ILE A 110 -1.56 3.53 11.73
CA ILE A 110 -0.76 4.32 12.68
C ILE A 110 -1.71 5.15 13.52
N LEU A 111 -1.78 4.87 14.81
CA LEU A 111 -2.66 5.59 15.71
C LEU A 111 -2.13 7.00 15.98
N TYR A 112 -3.04 7.98 16.00
CA TYR A 112 -2.74 9.37 16.36
C TYR A 112 -3.91 10.00 17.13
N PRO A 113 -3.65 10.99 18.01
CA PRO A 113 -4.68 11.66 18.78
C PRO A 113 -5.42 12.71 17.95
N THR A 114 -6.74 12.79 18.16
CA THR A 114 -7.58 13.90 17.67
C THR A 114 -8.42 14.45 18.82
N PRO A 115 -9.04 15.65 18.67
CA PRO A 115 -9.97 16.17 19.68
C PRO A 115 -11.17 15.26 19.97
N ASP A 116 -11.57 14.47 18.96
CA ASP A 116 -12.73 13.56 19.05
C ASP A 116 -12.33 12.13 19.47
N GLY A 117 -11.14 11.95 20.04
CA GLY A 117 -10.57 10.66 20.42
C GLY A 117 -9.54 10.16 19.40
N PRO A 118 -8.95 8.97 19.63
CA PRO A 118 -7.91 8.43 18.77
C PRO A 118 -8.44 8.10 17.37
N ALA A 119 -7.57 8.22 16.37
CA ALA A 119 -7.83 7.86 14.99
C ALA A 119 -6.64 7.10 14.41
N ILE A 120 -6.84 6.41 13.29
CA ILE A 120 -5.81 5.66 12.60
C ILE A 120 -5.57 6.29 11.22
N ALA A 121 -4.31 6.57 10.92
CA ALA A 121 -3.85 6.95 9.59
C ALA A 121 -3.19 5.74 8.91
N THR A 122 -3.17 5.72 7.59
CA THR A 122 -2.26 4.84 6.87
C THR A 122 -0.88 5.49 6.71
N ARG A 123 0.07 4.78 6.15
CA ARG A 123 1.42 5.28 5.89
C ARG A 123 1.44 6.60 5.10
N GLY A 124 0.42 6.87 4.30
CA GLY A 124 0.42 8.02 3.40
C GLY A 124 -0.83 8.89 3.42
N SER A 125 -1.82 8.59 4.26
CA SER A 125 -3.09 9.31 4.26
C SER A 125 -3.79 9.24 5.61
N PHE A 126 -4.42 10.35 6.01
CA PHE A 126 -5.36 10.42 7.14
C PHE A 126 -6.79 10.03 6.74
N THR A 127 -7.09 10.03 5.43
CA THR A 127 -8.46 9.94 4.91
C THR A 127 -8.64 8.88 3.82
N SER A 128 -7.69 7.95 3.67
CA SER A 128 -7.91 6.80 2.80
C SER A 128 -9.01 5.89 3.36
N ASP A 129 -9.63 5.08 2.51
CA ASP A 129 -10.67 4.15 2.93
C ASP A 129 -10.20 3.25 4.07
N GLN A 130 -8.95 2.78 4.03
CA GLN A 130 -8.33 1.98 5.09
C GLN A 130 -8.22 2.76 6.41
N ALA A 131 -7.81 4.05 6.33
CA ALA A 131 -7.68 4.89 7.52
C ALA A 131 -9.03 5.17 8.18
N LEU A 132 -10.04 5.50 7.37
CA LEU A 132 -11.40 5.77 7.86
C LEU A 132 -12.05 4.51 8.43
N HIS A 133 -11.90 3.38 7.74
CA HIS A 133 -12.43 2.09 8.18
C HIS A 133 -11.79 1.65 9.49
N ALA A 134 -10.45 1.68 9.60
CA ALA A 134 -9.74 1.36 10.83
C ALA A 134 -10.11 2.28 12.00
N THR A 135 -10.33 3.57 11.73
CA THR A 135 -10.80 4.53 12.73
C THR A 135 -12.21 4.20 13.22
N ALA A 136 -13.09 3.77 12.32
CA ALA A 136 -14.44 3.33 12.69
C ALA A 136 -14.39 2.08 13.60
N ILE A 137 -13.63 1.06 13.21
CA ILE A 137 -13.43 -0.14 14.05
C ILE A 137 -12.90 0.25 15.43
N LEU A 138 -11.85 1.08 15.49
CA LEU A 138 -11.23 1.52 16.74
C LEU A 138 -12.27 2.17 17.66
N ARG A 139 -13.08 3.09 17.14
CA ARG A 139 -14.06 3.86 17.91
C ARG A 139 -15.32 3.07 18.29
N GLU A 140 -15.75 2.13 17.46
CA GLU A 140 -16.96 1.34 17.69
C GLU A 140 -16.68 0.09 18.54
N ARG A 141 -15.65 -0.69 18.20
CA ARG A 141 -15.36 -1.95 18.89
C ARG A 141 -14.42 -1.79 20.07
N TYR A 142 -13.50 -0.83 20.00
CA TYR A 142 -12.44 -0.61 21.01
C TYR A 142 -12.56 0.75 21.70
N ALA A 143 -13.79 1.23 21.89
CA ALA A 143 -14.08 2.54 22.49
C ALA A 143 -13.49 2.75 23.89
N SER A 144 -13.24 1.67 24.63
CA SER A 144 -12.61 1.71 25.96
C SER A 144 -11.09 1.83 25.90
N PHE A 145 -10.49 1.64 24.73
CA PHE A 145 -9.04 1.71 24.58
C PHE A 145 -8.54 3.14 24.79
N GLN A 146 -7.64 3.28 25.73
CA GLN A 146 -7.00 4.56 26.07
C GLN A 146 -5.51 4.45 25.75
N PRO A 147 -5.07 4.95 24.58
CA PRO A 147 -3.66 4.92 24.23
C PRO A 147 -2.85 5.78 25.21
N ALA A 148 -1.75 5.23 25.70
CA ALA A 148 -0.85 5.98 26.56
C ALA A 148 -0.16 7.12 25.77
N PRO A 149 0.09 8.27 26.40
CA PRO A 149 0.88 9.32 25.80
C PRO A 149 2.30 8.83 25.50
N ASP A 150 2.95 9.46 24.54
CA ASP A 150 4.34 9.20 24.14
C ASP A 150 4.60 7.80 23.56
N LEU A 151 3.54 7.00 23.33
CA LEU A 151 3.61 5.72 22.63
C LEU A 151 2.98 5.79 21.25
N THR A 152 3.59 5.07 20.33
CA THR A 152 3.11 4.84 18.96
C THR A 152 2.54 3.44 18.86
N TYR A 153 1.24 3.31 18.58
CA TYR A 153 0.55 2.05 18.37
C TYR A 153 0.41 1.78 16.89
N LEU A 154 0.85 0.60 16.45
CA LEU A 154 0.85 0.19 15.05
C LEU A 154 -0.06 -1.00 14.85
N PHE A 155 -0.88 -0.93 13.81
CA PHE A 155 -1.86 -1.95 13.48
C PHE A 155 -1.67 -2.46 12.06
N GLU A 156 -2.13 -3.67 11.79
CA GLU A 156 -2.47 -4.12 10.44
C GLU A 156 -3.98 -4.07 10.28
N VAL A 157 -4.43 -3.35 9.27
CA VAL A 157 -5.85 -3.18 8.95
C VAL A 157 -6.24 -4.25 7.95
N VAL A 158 -7.07 -5.20 8.39
CA VAL A 158 -7.50 -6.35 7.60
C VAL A 158 -9.01 -6.31 7.45
N PHE A 159 -9.51 -6.24 6.22
CA PHE A 159 -10.94 -6.37 5.91
C PHE A 159 -11.10 -6.87 4.46
N PRO A 160 -12.25 -7.48 4.11
CA PRO A 160 -12.42 -8.17 2.83
C PRO A 160 -12.10 -7.31 1.60
N ASN A 161 -12.49 -6.02 1.60
CA ASN A 161 -12.23 -5.11 0.49
C ASN A 161 -10.78 -4.58 0.45
N ASN A 162 -9.96 -4.86 1.47
CA ASN A 162 -8.53 -4.52 1.52
C ASN A 162 -7.64 -5.74 1.28
N ARG A 163 -8.19 -6.85 0.82
CA ARG A 163 -7.43 -8.06 0.52
C ARG A 163 -6.36 -7.80 -0.54
N ILE A 164 -5.13 -8.24 -0.28
CA ILE A 164 -4.01 -8.20 -1.24
C ILE A 164 -3.80 -9.60 -1.82
N VAL A 165 -3.30 -10.55 -1.04
CA VAL A 165 -3.10 -11.96 -1.45
C VAL A 165 -3.73 -12.92 -0.47
N VAL A 166 -3.38 -12.79 0.83
CA VAL A 166 -3.82 -13.70 1.89
C VAL A 166 -5.33 -13.63 2.05
N ASP A 167 -5.96 -14.80 2.15
CA ASP A 167 -7.39 -14.91 2.40
C ASP A 167 -7.66 -15.02 3.91
N TYR A 168 -8.19 -13.97 4.47
CA TYR A 168 -8.64 -13.91 5.87
C TYR A 168 -10.15 -14.22 6.03
N GLY A 169 -10.82 -14.67 4.97
CA GLY A 169 -12.27 -14.87 4.97
C GLY A 169 -13.03 -13.56 5.22
N ASP A 170 -13.99 -13.62 6.15
CA ASP A 170 -14.81 -12.45 6.54
C ASP A 170 -14.17 -11.61 7.64
N THR A 171 -12.88 -11.80 7.92
CA THR A 171 -12.17 -11.02 8.95
C THR A 171 -12.20 -9.54 8.59
N ASP A 172 -12.69 -8.74 9.55
CA ASP A 172 -12.80 -7.29 9.46
C ASP A 172 -12.35 -6.69 10.80
N ASP A 173 -11.03 -6.44 10.95
CA ASP A 173 -10.48 -5.97 12.21
C ASP A 173 -9.13 -5.22 12.04
N ILE A 174 -8.64 -4.67 13.17
CA ILE A 174 -7.32 -4.06 13.31
C ILE A 174 -6.48 -4.89 14.27
N PHE A 175 -5.39 -5.47 13.78
CA PHE A 175 -4.47 -6.31 14.55
C PHE A 175 -3.32 -5.46 15.08
N LEU A 176 -3.13 -5.40 16.39
CA LEU A 176 -2.00 -4.67 16.97
C LEU A 176 -0.70 -5.39 16.61
N LEU A 177 0.17 -4.67 15.88
CA LEU A 177 1.48 -5.19 15.44
C LEU A 177 2.54 -4.96 16.50
N ASP A 178 2.57 -3.76 17.05
CA ASP A 178 3.60 -3.37 18.03
C ASP A 178 3.23 -2.04 18.71
N ILE A 179 3.87 -1.81 19.85
CA ILE A 179 3.82 -0.54 20.59
C ILE A 179 5.25 -0.04 20.71
N LEU A 180 5.51 1.20 20.27
CA LEU A 180 6.84 1.79 20.27
C LEU A 180 6.87 3.05 21.14
N GLU A 181 7.97 3.29 21.82
CA GLU A 181 8.26 4.61 22.37
C GLU A 181 8.42 5.61 21.22
N THR A 182 7.61 6.66 21.21
CA THR A 182 7.64 7.64 20.11
C THR A 182 8.99 8.36 20.03
N ALA A 183 9.65 8.58 21.14
CA ALA A 183 10.95 9.26 21.21
C ALA A 183 12.08 8.42 20.60
N THR A 184 12.20 7.15 20.99
CA THR A 184 13.33 6.28 20.62
C THR A 184 13.02 5.42 19.38
N GLY A 185 11.74 5.06 19.17
CA GLY A 185 11.30 4.08 18.18
C GLY A 185 11.59 2.64 18.62
N GLU A 186 11.99 2.44 19.88
CA GLU A 186 12.18 1.13 20.48
C GLU A 186 10.84 0.53 20.89
N ARG A 187 10.80 -0.80 20.98
CA ARG A 187 9.61 -1.52 21.40
C ARG A 187 9.33 -1.29 22.88
N ALA A 188 8.12 -0.86 23.22
CA ALA A 188 7.67 -0.69 24.59
C ALA A 188 7.12 -2.00 25.14
N TRP A 189 7.80 -2.57 26.15
CA TRP A 189 7.51 -3.90 26.70
C TRP A 189 6.71 -3.91 28.00
N ASP A 190 6.15 -2.79 28.43
CA ASP A 190 5.46 -2.77 29.71
C ASP A 190 4.03 -3.32 29.60
N SER A 191 3.72 -4.33 30.42
CA SER A 191 2.42 -5.02 30.42
C SER A 191 1.23 -4.12 30.80
N GLU A 192 1.48 -3.00 31.48
CA GLU A 192 0.45 -2.01 31.81
C GLU A 192 -0.05 -1.24 30.57
N TRP A 193 0.76 -1.18 29.50
CA TRP A 193 0.45 -0.47 28.25
C TRP A 193 -0.39 -1.32 27.28
N MET A 194 -0.57 -2.61 27.57
CA MET A 194 -1.27 -3.56 26.69
C MET A 194 -2.80 -3.52 26.89
N ALA A 195 -3.36 -2.32 27.10
CA ALA A 195 -4.79 -2.14 27.35
C ALA A 195 -5.68 -2.32 26.08
N HIS A 196 -5.08 -2.63 24.92
CA HIS A 196 -5.85 -2.95 23.72
C HIS A 196 -6.51 -4.33 23.88
N SER A 197 -7.84 -4.37 23.85
CA SER A 197 -8.64 -5.60 23.98
C SER A 197 -8.89 -6.33 22.67
N GLY A 198 -8.39 -5.78 21.56
CA GLY A 198 -8.51 -6.36 20.22
C GLY A 198 -7.45 -7.42 19.92
N PRO A 199 -7.45 -7.95 18.70
CA PRO A 199 -6.48 -8.95 18.29
C PRO A 199 -5.07 -8.38 18.18
N TRP A 200 -4.09 -9.26 18.43
CA TRP A 200 -2.66 -9.00 18.27
C TRP A 200 -2.11 -9.85 17.14
N VAL A 201 -1.01 -9.40 16.56
CA VAL A 201 -0.25 -10.25 15.66
C VAL A 201 0.32 -11.44 16.43
N ASP A 202 0.22 -12.63 15.84
CA ASP A 202 0.73 -13.85 16.47
C ASP A 202 2.26 -13.84 16.54
N GLU A 203 2.80 -14.03 17.75
CA GLU A 203 4.22 -14.28 17.98
C GLU A 203 4.51 -15.76 17.81
N GLN A 204 5.51 -16.09 17.01
CA GLN A 204 5.90 -17.44 16.69
C GLN A 204 6.92 -17.98 17.70
N ALA A 205 6.98 -19.30 17.85
CA ALA A 205 7.93 -19.97 18.76
C ALA A 205 9.41 -19.89 18.30
N HIS A 206 9.68 -19.28 17.14
CA HIS A 206 11.02 -19.10 16.59
C HIS A 206 11.80 -18.05 17.38
N GLN A 207 13.02 -18.36 17.77
CA GLN A 207 13.83 -17.48 18.62
C GLN A 207 15.01 -16.84 17.86
N SER A 208 15.17 -17.16 16.60
CA SER A 208 16.25 -16.66 15.74
C SER A 208 15.81 -16.58 14.27
N LEU A 209 16.60 -15.89 13.46
CA LEU A 209 16.42 -15.88 12.01
C LEU A 209 16.60 -17.29 11.42
N ALA A 210 17.56 -18.08 11.94
CA ALA A 210 17.79 -19.44 11.48
C ALA A 210 16.56 -20.34 11.72
N ASP A 211 15.92 -20.23 12.89
CA ASP A 211 14.70 -20.97 13.19
C ASP A 211 13.58 -20.61 12.22
N ALA A 212 13.37 -19.31 12.00
CA ALA A 212 12.34 -18.83 11.09
C ALA A 212 12.57 -19.28 9.63
N LEU A 213 13.83 -19.32 9.18
CA LEU A 213 14.19 -19.80 7.85
C LEU A 213 14.04 -21.32 7.70
N SER A 214 14.15 -22.06 8.80
CA SER A 214 13.99 -23.52 8.83
C SER A 214 12.53 -23.96 8.97
N ALA A 215 11.62 -23.02 9.23
CA ALA A 215 10.22 -23.31 9.39
C ALA A 215 9.61 -23.83 8.07
N PRO A 216 8.69 -24.84 8.16
CA PRO A 216 8.02 -25.33 6.96
C PRO A 216 7.15 -24.22 6.33
N PRO A 217 6.95 -24.26 5.00
CA PRO A 217 6.04 -23.37 4.33
C PRO A 217 4.62 -23.45 4.94
N ARG A 218 3.98 -22.28 5.07
CA ARG A 218 2.60 -22.18 5.57
C ARG A 218 1.68 -21.73 4.43
N PRO A 219 0.66 -22.50 4.08
CA PRO A 219 -0.30 -22.07 3.06
C PRO A 219 -1.04 -20.82 3.55
N ASN A 220 -1.43 -19.97 2.62
CA ASN A 220 -2.22 -18.76 2.89
C ASN A 220 -1.59 -17.84 3.95
N ALA A 221 -0.28 -17.65 3.93
CA ALA A 221 0.46 -16.78 4.82
C ALA A 221 1.49 -15.94 4.03
N GLU A 222 1.64 -14.65 4.37
CA GLU A 222 2.65 -13.81 3.72
C GLU A 222 4.07 -14.17 4.14
N GLY A 223 4.25 -14.53 5.40
CA GLY A 223 5.56 -14.87 5.98
C GLY A 223 5.71 -14.36 7.41
N TYR A 224 6.90 -13.87 7.71
CA TYR A 224 7.27 -13.41 9.05
C TYR A 224 7.88 -12.01 9.05
N VAL A 225 7.78 -11.32 10.19
CA VAL A 225 8.63 -10.20 10.56
C VAL A 225 9.56 -10.68 11.67
N VAL A 226 10.87 -10.55 11.46
CA VAL A 226 11.90 -10.87 12.45
C VAL A 226 12.42 -9.57 13.05
N TYR A 227 12.26 -9.39 14.35
CA TYR A 227 12.72 -8.24 15.10
C TYR A 227 13.95 -8.63 15.94
N PHE A 228 15.03 -7.88 15.79
CA PHE A 228 16.27 -8.03 16.56
C PHE A 228 16.34 -6.94 17.64
N PRO A 229 16.00 -7.27 18.91
CA PRO A 229 15.93 -6.29 19.98
C PRO A 229 17.24 -5.56 20.23
N ALA A 230 18.37 -6.27 20.17
CA ALA A 230 19.69 -5.69 20.44
C ALA A 230 20.08 -4.55 19.46
N ARG A 231 19.46 -4.49 18.28
CA ARG A 231 19.75 -3.50 17.24
C ARG A 231 18.56 -2.63 16.88
N ASN A 232 17.41 -2.89 17.48
CA ASN A 232 16.11 -2.29 17.07
C ASN A 232 15.87 -2.37 15.57
N GLU A 233 16.23 -3.50 14.95
CA GLU A 233 16.08 -3.72 13.50
C GLU A 233 15.04 -4.79 13.20
N ARG A 234 14.44 -4.70 12.03
CA ARG A 234 13.44 -5.65 11.54
C ARG A 234 13.80 -6.13 10.15
N LEU A 235 13.44 -7.40 9.87
CA LEU A 235 13.63 -8.04 8.59
C LEU A 235 12.32 -8.75 8.17
N LYS A 236 12.01 -8.76 6.87
CA LYS A 236 10.86 -9.49 6.33
C LYS A 236 11.31 -10.80 5.73
N LEU A 237 10.65 -11.88 6.14
CA LEU A 237 10.73 -13.17 5.49
C LEU A 237 9.41 -13.44 4.79
N LYS A 238 9.40 -13.35 3.46
CA LYS A 238 8.22 -13.70 2.66
C LYS A 238 8.30 -15.14 2.21
N GLN A 239 7.16 -15.82 2.18
CA GLN A 239 7.09 -17.17 1.64
C GLN A 239 7.11 -17.14 0.11
N ASP A 240 7.72 -18.15 -0.50
CA ASP A 240 7.89 -18.22 -1.95
C ASP A 240 6.56 -18.24 -2.70
N ASP A 241 5.59 -19.00 -2.20
CA ASP A 241 4.24 -19.06 -2.77
C ASP A 241 3.55 -17.69 -2.73
N TYR A 242 3.66 -16.97 -1.60
CA TYR A 242 3.14 -15.62 -1.50
C TYR A 242 3.83 -14.67 -2.49
N VAL A 243 5.15 -14.76 -2.62
CA VAL A 243 5.91 -13.91 -3.55
C VAL A 243 5.48 -14.19 -4.99
N ALA A 244 5.26 -15.45 -5.33
CA ALA A 244 4.78 -15.84 -6.66
C ALA A 244 3.37 -15.29 -6.92
N LEU A 245 2.43 -15.48 -5.99
CA LEU A 245 1.07 -14.96 -6.06
C LEU A 245 1.03 -13.43 -6.10
N HIS A 246 1.80 -12.76 -5.24
CA HIS A 246 1.88 -11.30 -5.23
C HIS A 246 2.38 -10.73 -6.57
N ARG A 247 3.35 -11.37 -7.22
CA ARG A 247 3.80 -10.96 -8.57
C ARG A 247 2.70 -11.09 -9.60
N ILE A 248 1.90 -12.15 -9.51
CA ILE A 248 0.74 -12.36 -10.41
C ILE A 248 -0.31 -11.26 -10.17
N VAL A 249 -0.68 -11.03 -8.91
CA VAL A 249 -1.71 -10.05 -8.53
C VAL A 249 -1.30 -8.62 -8.84
N THR A 250 -0.08 -8.23 -8.52
CA THR A 250 0.41 -6.86 -8.80
C THR A 250 0.69 -6.60 -10.28
N GLY A 251 0.89 -7.65 -11.07
CA GLY A 251 0.95 -7.58 -12.53
C GLY A 251 -0.43 -7.58 -13.21
N LEU A 252 -1.48 -7.94 -12.48
CA LEU A 252 -2.88 -7.93 -12.93
C LEU A 252 -3.47 -6.52 -12.81
N THR A 253 -3.29 -5.73 -13.84
CA THR A 253 -4.00 -4.45 -14.03
C THR A 253 -5.04 -4.61 -15.13
N GLU A 254 -6.06 -3.76 -15.15
CA GLU A 254 -7.02 -3.69 -16.28
C GLU A 254 -6.29 -3.55 -17.61
N ARG A 255 -5.22 -2.75 -17.63
CA ARG A 255 -4.35 -2.60 -18.79
C ARG A 255 -3.71 -3.92 -19.20
N ARG A 256 -3.21 -4.71 -18.24
CA ARG A 256 -2.61 -6.02 -18.54
C ARG A 256 -3.63 -7.00 -19.12
N VAL A 257 -4.83 -7.03 -18.55
CA VAL A 257 -5.94 -7.84 -19.09
C VAL A 257 -6.27 -7.41 -20.53
N TRP A 258 -6.33 -6.09 -20.78
CA TRP A 258 -6.53 -5.55 -22.11
C TRP A 258 -5.43 -5.93 -23.10
N GLU A 259 -4.15 -5.81 -22.71
CA GLU A 259 -3.00 -6.19 -23.54
C GLU A 259 -3.02 -7.68 -23.89
N GLU A 260 -3.37 -8.56 -22.94
CA GLU A 260 -3.47 -10.00 -23.17
C GLU A 260 -4.64 -10.36 -24.10
N LEU A 261 -5.80 -9.73 -23.91
CA LEU A 261 -6.96 -9.87 -24.83
C LEU A 261 -6.59 -9.36 -26.23
N GLY A 262 -5.92 -8.22 -26.33
CA GLY A 262 -5.43 -7.66 -27.60
C GLY A 262 -4.37 -8.52 -28.29
N ALA A 263 -3.62 -9.32 -27.53
CA ALA A 263 -2.72 -10.35 -28.06
C ALA A 263 -3.44 -11.63 -28.54
N GLY A 264 -4.77 -11.69 -28.43
CA GLY A 264 -5.60 -12.79 -28.88
C GLY A 264 -5.76 -13.93 -27.87
N ARG A 265 -5.35 -13.72 -26.59
CA ARG A 265 -5.61 -14.71 -25.54
C ARG A 265 -7.06 -14.66 -25.09
N THR A 266 -7.61 -15.82 -24.80
CA THR A 266 -8.97 -15.94 -24.22
C THR A 266 -8.95 -15.59 -22.73
N VAL A 267 -10.11 -15.25 -22.17
CA VAL A 267 -10.27 -14.99 -20.72
C VAL A 267 -9.84 -16.21 -19.91
N GLU A 268 -10.14 -17.41 -20.38
CA GLU A 268 -9.79 -18.68 -19.75
C GLU A 268 -8.27 -18.88 -19.71
N GLU A 269 -7.57 -18.61 -20.80
CA GLU A 269 -6.09 -18.68 -20.86
C GLU A 269 -5.40 -17.64 -19.96
N ILE A 270 -6.02 -16.48 -19.76
CA ILE A 270 -5.54 -15.47 -18.81
C ILE A 270 -5.78 -15.95 -17.37
N CYS A 271 -6.91 -16.61 -17.12
CA CYS A 271 -7.29 -17.10 -15.80
C CYS A 271 -6.56 -18.39 -15.39
N GLU A 272 -6.13 -19.23 -16.33
CA GLU A 272 -5.56 -20.56 -16.07
C GLU A 272 -4.42 -20.55 -15.02
N PRO A 273 -3.40 -19.67 -15.13
CA PRO A 273 -2.29 -19.63 -14.16
C PRO A 273 -2.65 -18.94 -12.85
N LEU A 274 -3.87 -18.40 -12.71
CA LEU A 274 -4.26 -17.60 -11.56
C LEU A 274 -5.01 -18.45 -10.53
N PRO A 275 -4.83 -18.17 -9.22
CA PRO A 275 -5.69 -18.67 -8.17
C PRO A 275 -7.17 -18.34 -8.43
N GLU A 276 -8.07 -19.19 -7.92
CA GLU A 276 -9.50 -19.11 -8.22
C GLU A 276 -10.12 -17.76 -7.84
N GLU A 277 -9.71 -17.19 -6.72
CA GLU A 277 -10.16 -15.91 -6.19
C GLU A 277 -9.86 -14.70 -7.09
N PHE A 278 -8.82 -14.78 -7.94
CA PHE A 278 -8.50 -13.71 -8.90
C PHE A 278 -9.16 -13.89 -10.26
N ARG A 279 -9.59 -15.11 -10.57
CA ARG A 279 -10.24 -15.41 -11.84
C ARG A 279 -11.54 -14.64 -12.03
N ASP A 280 -12.31 -14.46 -10.95
CA ASP A 280 -13.56 -13.70 -11.00
C ASP A 280 -13.34 -12.21 -11.21
N TRP A 281 -12.24 -11.65 -10.68
CA TRP A 281 -11.85 -10.27 -10.98
C TRP A 281 -11.45 -10.13 -12.45
N VAL A 282 -10.62 -11.02 -12.99
CA VAL A 282 -10.21 -11.00 -14.40
C VAL A 282 -11.43 -11.14 -15.31
N ARG A 283 -12.35 -12.05 -15.03
CA ARG A 283 -13.58 -12.23 -15.80
C ARG A 283 -14.44 -10.96 -15.84
N ARG A 284 -14.61 -10.29 -14.69
CA ARG A 284 -15.34 -9.01 -14.62
C ARG A 284 -14.66 -7.93 -15.44
N VAL A 285 -13.36 -7.72 -15.22
CA VAL A 285 -12.58 -6.72 -15.97
C VAL A 285 -12.62 -7.01 -17.47
N ALA A 286 -12.42 -8.25 -17.88
CA ALA A 286 -12.49 -8.63 -19.28
C ALA A 286 -13.87 -8.36 -19.89
N ALA A 287 -14.95 -8.70 -19.17
CA ALA A 287 -16.31 -8.43 -19.61
C ALA A 287 -16.56 -6.93 -19.78
N ASP A 288 -16.14 -6.10 -18.83
CA ASP A 288 -16.28 -4.64 -18.89
C ASP A 288 -15.48 -4.05 -20.05
N LEU A 289 -14.25 -4.50 -20.28
CA LEU A 289 -13.39 -4.04 -21.39
C LEU A 289 -13.96 -4.43 -22.75
N LEU A 290 -14.44 -5.66 -22.90
CA LEU A 290 -15.07 -6.12 -24.13
C LEU A 290 -16.38 -5.38 -24.41
N TRP A 291 -17.20 -5.14 -23.39
CA TRP A 291 -18.40 -4.34 -23.51
C TRP A 291 -18.10 -2.89 -23.94
N GLN A 292 -17.09 -2.25 -23.34
CA GLN A 292 -16.65 -0.91 -23.76
C GLN A 292 -16.16 -0.88 -25.20
N GLN A 293 -15.45 -1.93 -25.64
CA GLN A 293 -15.00 -2.06 -27.02
C GLN A 293 -16.19 -2.16 -27.99
N GLU A 294 -17.18 -3.02 -27.67
CA GLU A 294 -18.39 -3.18 -28.48
C GLU A 294 -19.19 -1.87 -28.56
N ASP A 295 -19.33 -1.14 -27.44
CA ASP A 295 -20.03 0.14 -27.39
C ASP A 295 -19.35 1.20 -28.28
N VAL A 296 -18.02 1.30 -28.19
CA VAL A 296 -17.23 2.23 -29.03
C VAL A 296 -17.38 1.86 -30.51
N LEU A 297 -17.30 0.60 -30.85
CA LEU A 297 -17.48 0.13 -32.26
C LEU A 297 -18.89 0.43 -32.76
N ALA A 298 -19.92 0.13 -31.99
CA ALA A 298 -21.32 0.40 -32.38
C ALA A 298 -21.55 1.92 -32.56
N CYS A 299 -21.03 2.75 -31.68
CA CYS A 299 -21.08 4.20 -31.80
C CYS A 299 -20.32 4.71 -33.03
N ALA A 300 -19.15 4.15 -33.34
CA ALA A 300 -18.38 4.49 -34.53
C ALA A 300 -19.08 4.09 -35.80
N GLU A 301 -19.65 2.89 -35.87
CA GLU A 301 -20.45 2.39 -37.01
C GLU A 301 -21.68 3.28 -37.23
N HIS A 302 -22.39 3.66 -36.17
CA HIS A 302 -23.53 4.55 -36.25
C HIS A 302 -23.14 5.93 -36.81
N ALA A 303 -22.05 6.51 -36.27
CA ALA A 303 -21.51 7.82 -36.70
C ALA A 303 -21.05 7.74 -38.19
N HIS A 304 -20.31 6.68 -38.56
CA HIS A 304 -19.89 6.41 -39.92
C HIS A 304 -21.11 6.36 -40.87
N GLY A 305 -22.11 5.56 -40.51
CA GLY A 305 -23.36 5.46 -41.32
C GLY A 305 -24.07 6.80 -41.47
N ALA A 306 -24.10 7.65 -40.46
CA ALA A 306 -24.66 8.99 -40.52
C ALA A 306 -23.85 9.92 -41.45
N ILE A 307 -22.52 9.88 -41.40
CA ILE A 307 -21.63 10.67 -42.26
C ILE A 307 -21.75 10.22 -43.70
N ILE A 308 -21.77 8.91 -44.01
CA ILE A 308 -21.93 8.37 -45.36
C ILE A 308 -23.29 8.75 -45.95
N ARG A 309 -24.35 8.79 -45.15
CA ARG A 309 -25.66 9.28 -45.63
C ARG A 309 -25.61 10.77 -46.01
N ALA A 310 -24.87 11.56 -45.24
CA ALA A 310 -24.74 13.01 -45.48
C ALA A 310 -23.76 13.37 -46.58
N VAL A 311 -22.78 12.49 -46.86
CA VAL A 311 -21.72 12.69 -47.88
C VAL A 311 -21.64 11.41 -48.75
N PRO A 312 -22.60 11.15 -49.62
CA PRO A 312 -22.62 9.91 -50.41
C PRO A 312 -21.38 9.69 -51.29
N ALA A 313 -20.72 10.79 -51.73
CA ALA A 313 -19.48 10.73 -52.49
C ALA A 313 -18.29 10.16 -51.70
N ALA A 314 -18.40 10.05 -50.40
CA ALA A 314 -17.35 9.43 -49.56
C ALA A 314 -17.27 7.90 -49.78
N ARG A 315 -18.34 7.25 -50.23
CA ARG A 315 -18.35 5.83 -50.57
C ARG A 315 -17.35 5.46 -51.67
N ASP A 316 -17.13 6.37 -52.62
CA ASP A 316 -16.21 6.18 -53.72
C ASP A 316 -14.85 6.86 -53.51
N GLY A 317 -14.57 7.34 -52.28
CA GLY A 317 -13.36 8.03 -51.91
C GLY A 317 -13.27 9.48 -52.43
N ARG A 318 -14.27 10.00 -53.12
CA ARG A 318 -14.27 11.37 -53.67
C ARG A 318 -14.62 12.44 -52.65
N GLY A 319 -15.36 12.13 -51.59
CA GLY A 319 -15.77 13.06 -50.51
C GLY A 319 -14.90 13.00 -49.26
N ARG A 320 -13.61 12.66 -49.36
CA ARG A 320 -12.71 12.46 -48.19
C ARG A 320 -12.60 13.67 -47.27
N LYS A 321 -12.52 14.88 -47.87
CA LYS A 321 -12.40 16.12 -47.08
C LYS A 321 -13.68 16.39 -46.27
N ASP A 322 -14.83 16.32 -46.92
CA ASP A 322 -16.12 16.56 -46.29
C ASP A 322 -16.43 15.46 -45.23
N TYR A 323 -15.99 14.23 -45.47
CA TYR A 323 -16.06 13.14 -44.48
C TYR A 323 -15.21 13.46 -43.25
N ALA A 324 -13.94 13.83 -43.46
CA ALA A 324 -13.00 14.17 -42.36
C ALA A 324 -13.50 15.35 -41.54
N GLU A 325 -14.02 16.40 -42.16
CA GLU A 325 -14.60 17.55 -41.46
C GLU A 325 -15.76 17.16 -40.54
N ARG A 326 -16.60 16.19 -40.97
CA ARG A 326 -17.70 15.67 -40.12
C ARG A 326 -17.22 14.68 -39.06
N ALA A 327 -16.25 13.83 -39.38
CA ALA A 327 -15.66 12.89 -38.40
C ALA A 327 -15.04 13.60 -37.22
N VAL A 328 -14.40 14.76 -37.45
CA VAL A 328 -13.80 15.58 -36.35
C VAL A 328 -14.86 16.10 -35.37
N LEU A 329 -16.13 16.23 -35.76
CA LEU A 329 -17.22 16.60 -34.84
C LEU A 329 -17.47 15.51 -33.77
N HIS A 330 -17.12 14.27 -34.06
CA HIS A 330 -17.18 13.12 -33.14
C HIS A 330 -15.82 12.88 -32.52
N LYS A 331 -15.27 13.86 -31.79
CA LYS A 331 -13.88 13.87 -31.28
C LYS A 331 -13.42 12.57 -30.59
N HIS A 332 -14.29 11.93 -29.81
CA HIS A 332 -14.02 10.70 -29.09
C HIS A 332 -14.04 9.45 -30.01
N LEU A 333 -14.67 9.52 -31.17
CA LEU A 333 -14.75 8.45 -32.14
C LEU A 333 -13.83 8.67 -33.36
N ALA A 334 -13.26 9.86 -33.51
CA ALA A 334 -12.46 10.23 -34.69
C ALA A 334 -11.31 9.23 -35.02
N PRO A 335 -10.63 8.59 -34.04
CA PRO A 335 -9.63 7.57 -34.30
C PRO A 335 -10.19 6.31 -35.01
N TYR A 336 -11.49 6.04 -34.92
CA TYR A 336 -12.14 4.85 -35.45
C TYR A 336 -12.93 5.12 -36.74
N LEU A 337 -13.11 6.38 -37.11
CA LEU A 337 -13.80 6.85 -38.34
C LEU A 337 -12.83 7.11 -39.47
#